data_dd26bb73bf68f43182e381bb1c35285d
#
_entry.id   dd26bb73bf68f43182e381bb1c35285d
#
_cell.length_a   1.000
_cell.length_b   1.000
_cell.length_c   1.000
_cell.angle_alpha   90.00
_cell.angle_beta   90.00
_cell.angle_gamma   90.00
#
_symmetry.space_group_name_H-M   'P 1'
#
loop_
_entity.id
_entity.type
_entity.pdbx_description
1 polymer ?
#
loop_
_entity_poly.entity_id
_entity_poly.type
_entity_poly.pdbx_seq_one_letter_code
_entity_poly.pdbx_strand_id
1 'polypeptide(L)'
;MKKLFFATALLLTVITTNAQKSALRFQGGLNVGIPAHNLDGTNLGLGVDLLAHYNLATQVAITGDIGYTALLGKNGAGTSNLIPIRAGLRFYPSESFFVAGKIGAGIISNDGSSVTTTAYSFGLGYKFDKKLELGGSYDAYSKYGTVGLINLRLGYFFN
;
A
#
# COMPACT_ATOMS: atom_id res chain seq x y z
N MET A 1 -29.26 0.68 -1.99
CA MET A 1 -28.40 0.92 -3.17
C MET A 1 -28.36 2.39 -3.58
N LYS A 2 -29.48 3.15 -3.65
CA LYS A 2 -29.47 4.59 -4.03
C LYS A 2 -28.64 5.49 -3.09
N LYS A 3 -28.60 5.21 -1.77
CA LYS A 3 -27.81 6.00 -0.79
C LYS A 3 -26.30 5.82 -0.93
N LEU A 4 -25.85 4.63 -1.38
CA LEU A 4 -24.44 4.37 -1.65
C LEU A 4 -23.95 5.12 -2.91
N PHE A 5 -24.81 5.19 -3.93
CA PHE A 5 -24.53 5.91 -5.17
C PHE A 5 -24.38 7.43 -4.94
N PHE A 6 -25.22 8.01 -4.06
CA PHE A 6 -25.15 9.42 -3.68
C PHE A 6 -23.88 9.75 -2.86
N ALA A 7 -23.46 8.84 -1.97
CA ALA A 7 -22.23 9.02 -1.20
C ALA A 7 -20.98 8.98 -2.10
N THR A 8 -20.97 8.07 -3.08
CA THR A 8 -19.86 7.97 -4.05
C THR A 8 -19.83 9.17 -5.00
N ALA A 9 -20.99 9.67 -5.45
CA ALA A 9 -21.09 10.87 -6.28
C ALA A 9 -20.66 12.14 -5.50
N LEU A 10 -21.03 12.24 -4.21
CA LEU A 10 -20.62 13.35 -3.36
C LEU A 10 -19.11 13.36 -3.09
N LEU A 11 -18.49 12.18 -2.91
CA LEU A 11 -17.03 12.06 -2.80
C LEU A 11 -16.31 12.52 -4.07
N LEU A 12 -16.86 12.19 -5.25
CA LEU A 12 -16.29 12.59 -6.54
C LEU A 12 -16.39 14.11 -6.80
N THR A 13 -17.45 14.76 -6.31
CA THR A 13 -17.62 16.22 -6.49
C THR A 13 -16.72 17.06 -5.59
N VAL A 14 -16.36 16.56 -4.40
CA VAL A 14 -15.40 17.25 -3.50
C VAL A 14 -13.99 17.29 -4.07
N ILE A 15 -13.64 16.34 -4.93
CA ILE A 15 -12.30 16.25 -5.56
C ILE A 15 -12.10 17.33 -6.62
N THR A 16 -13.18 17.87 -7.23
CA THR A 16 -13.07 18.80 -8.37
C THR A 16 -12.97 20.28 -7.97
N THR A 17 -13.30 20.68 -6.75
CA THR A 17 -13.38 22.08 -6.34
C THR A 17 -12.08 22.71 -5.86
N ASN A 18 -11.00 21.95 -5.66
CA ASN A 18 -9.69 22.45 -5.24
C ASN A 18 -8.57 22.21 -6.28
N ALA A 19 -8.91 22.17 -7.56
CA ALA A 19 -8.04 21.71 -8.65
C ALA A 19 -6.83 22.61 -8.96
N GLN A 20 -6.53 23.65 -8.18
CA GLN A 20 -5.44 24.57 -8.54
C GLN A 20 -4.10 24.36 -7.82
N LYS A 21 -4.00 23.47 -6.80
CA LYS A 21 -2.69 23.14 -6.16
C LYS A 21 -2.52 21.73 -5.62
N SER A 22 -3.55 20.89 -5.63
CA SER A 22 -3.47 19.52 -5.13
C SER A 22 -3.75 18.52 -6.24
N ALA A 23 -2.80 18.34 -7.13
CA ALA A 23 -2.95 17.33 -8.17
C ALA A 23 -2.98 15.95 -7.52
N LEU A 24 -4.03 15.17 -7.82
CA LEU A 24 -4.03 13.73 -7.56
C LEU A 24 -2.88 13.13 -8.38
N ARG A 25 -1.97 12.47 -7.69
CA ARG A 25 -0.80 11.84 -8.30
C ARG A 25 -0.91 10.33 -8.22
N PHE A 26 -0.49 9.66 -9.27
CA PHE A 26 -0.43 8.20 -9.33
C PHE A 26 1.02 7.75 -9.38
N GLN A 27 1.27 6.65 -8.67
CA GLN A 27 2.59 6.07 -8.56
C GLN A 27 2.50 4.56 -8.75
N GLY A 28 3.38 3.97 -9.58
CA GLY A 28 3.63 2.54 -9.62
C GLY A 28 4.79 2.19 -8.69
N GLY A 29 4.74 1.02 -8.08
CA GLY A 29 5.78 0.55 -7.18
C GLY A 29 6.19 -0.89 -7.45
N LEU A 30 7.47 -1.17 -7.23
CA LEU A 30 8.05 -2.51 -7.13
C LEU A 30 8.36 -2.78 -5.66
N ASN A 31 8.00 -3.97 -5.17
CA ASN A 31 8.14 -4.33 -3.76
C ASN A 31 8.95 -5.62 -3.60
N VAL A 32 9.84 -5.61 -2.63
CA VAL A 32 10.52 -6.81 -2.14
C VAL A 32 10.22 -6.93 -0.66
N GLY A 33 9.58 -8.04 -0.27
CA GLY A 33 9.17 -8.31 1.11
C GLY A 33 9.94 -9.47 1.72
N ILE A 34 10.43 -9.27 2.94
CA ILE A 34 11.08 -10.31 3.75
C ILE A 34 10.12 -10.70 4.87
N PRO A 35 9.84 -12.02 5.07
CA PRO A 35 9.05 -12.49 6.19
C PRO A 35 9.65 -12.04 7.52
N ALA A 36 8.83 -11.45 8.38
CA ALA A 36 9.25 -10.94 9.68
C ALA A 36 8.50 -11.58 10.85
N HIS A 37 7.29 -12.09 10.62
CA HIS A 37 6.47 -12.68 11.66
C HIS A 37 5.52 -13.74 11.10
N ASN A 38 5.51 -14.94 11.67
CA ASN A 38 4.62 -16.08 11.35
C ASN A 38 4.50 -16.40 9.84
N LEU A 39 5.58 -16.27 9.10
CA LEU A 39 5.71 -16.65 7.69
C LEU A 39 6.90 -17.61 7.47
N ASP A 40 7.07 -18.57 8.37
CA ASP A 40 8.22 -19.49 8.38
C ASP A 40 8.37 -20.32 7.10
N GLY A 41 7.25 -20.57 6.42
CA GLY A 41 7.21 -21.24 5.12
C GLY A 41 7.51 -20.37 3.91
N THR A 42 7.65 -19.04 4.10
CA THR A 42 7.91 -18.08 3.01
C THR A 42 9.38 -17.67 3.02
N ASN A 43 9.97 -17.55 1.83
CA ASN A 43 11.35 -17.10 1.66
C ASN A 43 11.41 -15.61 1.34
N LEU A 44 10.59 -15.17 0.37
CA LEU A 44 10.61 -13.82 -0.18
C LEU A 44 9.24 -13.46 -0.73
N GLY A 45 8.85 -12.19 -0.64
CA GLY A 45 7.73 -11.60 -1.35
C GLY A 45 8.22 -10.72 -2.48
N LEU A 46 7.68 -10.90 -3.69
CA LEU A 46 7.91 -10.01 -4.82
C LEU A 46 6.59 -9.43 -5.27
N GLY A 47 6.51 -8.12 -5.41
CA GLY A 47 5.23 -7.47 -5.69
C GLY A 47 5.31 -6.21 -6.52
N VAL A 48 4.13 -5.82 -6.98
CA VAL A 48 3.88 -4.55 -7.67
C VAL A 48 2.68 -3.87 -7.02
N ASP A 49 2.63 -2.55 -7.06
CA ASP A 49 1.49 -1.80 -6.58
C ASP A 49 1.19 -0.55 -7.40
N LEU A 50 -0.04 -0.08 -7.26
CA LEU A 50 -0.47 1.25 -7.68
C LEU A 50 -0.88 2.03 -6.44
N LEU A 51 -0.40 3.25 -6.31
CA LEU A 51 -0.69 4.16 -5.22
C LEU A 51 -1.24 5.47 -5.78
N ALA A 52 -2.41 5.87 -5.30
CA ALA A 52 -2.97 7.20 -5.49
C ALA A 52 -2.57 8.07 -4.29
N HIS A 53 -2.18 9.30 -4.57
CA HIS A 53 -1.65 10.24 -3.59
C HIS A 53 -2.34 11.60 -3.78
N TYR A 54 -2.97 12.10 -2.74
CA TYR A 54 -3.66 13.38 -2.73
C TYR A 54 -3.14 14.26 -1.57
N ASN A 55 -2.50 15.38 -1.90
CA ASN A 55 -2.01 16.31 -0.91
C ASN A 55 -3.16 17.11 -0.29
N LEU A 56 -3.35 16.99 1.03
CA LEU A 56 -4.26 17.81 1.81
C LEU A 56 -3.61 19.16 2.19
N ALA A 57 -2.32 19.10 2.49
CA ALA A 57 -1.50 20.24 2.85
C ALA A 57 -0.05 19.97 2.39
N THR A 58 0.83 20.96 2.57
CA THR A 58 2.25 20.84 2.21
C THR A 58 2.91 19.62 2.87
N GLN A 59 2.52 19.29 4.10
CA GLN A 59 3.13 18.24 4.90
C GLN A 59 2.26 16.99 5.07
N VAL A 60 1.02 16.98 4.57
CA VAL A 60 0.08 15.87 4.79
C VAL A 60 -0.58 15.45 3.50
N ALA A 61 -0.59 14.16 3.23
CA ALA A 61 -1.32 13.58 2.11
C ALA A 61 -2.15 12.37 2.53
N ILE A 62 -3.29 12.17 1.87
CA ILE A 62 -4.04 10.92 1.88
C ILE A 62 -3.47 10.03 0.78
N THR A 63 -3.39 8.74 1.05
CA THR A 63 -2.98 7.73 0.07
C THR A 63 -3.98 6.59 0.02
N GLY A 64 -4.14 6.00 -1.17
CA GLY A 64 -4.83 4.73 -1.36
C GLY A 64 -3.97 3.83 -2.23
N ASP A 65 -3.81 2.57 -1.85
CA ASP A 65 -3.02 1.63 -2.65
C ASP A 65 -3.72 0.29 -2.84
N ILE A 66 -3.43 -0.29 -3.99
CA ILE A 66 -3.74 -1.68 -4.32
C ILE A 66 -2.47 -2.33 -4.85
N GLY A 67 -2.18 -3.53 -4.43
CA GLY A 67 -0.98 -4.26 -4.84
C GLY A 67 -1.24 -5.73 -5.12
N TYR A 68 -0.21 -6.37 -5.64
CA TYR A 68 -0.12 -7.82 -5.78
C TYR A 68 1.29 -8.24 -5.37
N THR A 69 1.38 -9.21 -4.47
CA THR A 69 2.66 -9.76 -3.99
C THR A 69 2.61 -11.28 -4.06
N ALA A 70 3.53 -11.87 -4.78
CA ALA A 70 3.79 -13.31 -4.76
C ALA A 70 4.71 -13.64 -3.59
N LEU A 71 4.23 -14.45 -2.66
CA LEU A 71 4.97 -14.96 -1.51
C LEU A 71 5.57 -16.32 -1.88
N LEU A 72 6.85 -16.34 -2.15
CA LEU A 72 7.60 -17.52 -2.60
C LEU A 72 7.90 -18.42 -1.42
N GLY A 73 7.44 -19.68 -1.46
CA GLY A 73 7.66 -20.67 -0.42
C GLY A 73 9.11 -21.15 -0.34
N LYS A 74 9.52 -21.59 0.85
CA LYS A 74 10.83 -22.25 1.08
C LYS A 74 10.80 -23.70 0.60
N ASN A 75 11.94 -24.21 0.16
CA ASN A 75 12.17 -25.65 -0.09
C ASN A 75 11.12 -26.31 -1.01
N GLY A 76 10.65 -25.60 -2.04
CA GLY A 76 9.65 -26.15 -2.95
C GLY A 76 8.19 -26.06 -2.42
N ALA A 77 7.95 -25.42 -1.30
CA ALA A 77 6.61 -25.03 -0.90
C ALA A 77 6.01 -24.09 -1.96
N GLY A 78 4.71 -24.24 -2.21
CA GLY A 78 4.00 -23.46 -3.23
C GLY A 78 4.11 -21.94 -3.04
N THR A 79 3.59 -21.20 -3.98
CA THR A 79 3.52 -19.72 -3.94
C THR A 79 2.14 -19.31 -3.43
N SER A 80 2.10 -18.45 -2.42
CA SER A 80 0.87 -17.79 -1.98
C SER A 80 0.80 -16.37 -2.57
N ASN A 81 -0.40 -15.91 -2.84
CA ASN A 81 -0.64 -14.60 -3.41
C ASN A 81 -1.27 -13.68 -2.36
N LEU A 82 -0.83 -12.44 -2.30
CA LEU A 82 -1.32 -11.42 -1.39
C LEU A 82 -1.74 -10.18 -2.18
N ILE A 83 -2.99 -9.76 -2.00
CA ILE A 83 -3.55 -8.55 -2.63
C ILE A 83 -3.95 -7.59 -1.50
N PRO A 84 -3.11 -6.60 -1.15
CA PRO A 84 -3.48 -5.53 -0.24
C PRO A 84 -4.31 -4.45 -0.95
N ILE A 85 -5.34 -3.95 -0.24
CA ILE A 85 -6.13 -2.78 -0.62
C ILE A 85 -6.20 -1.91 0.62
N ARG A 86 -5.52 -0.76 0.63
CA ARG A 86 -5.33 0.04 1.83
C ARG A 86 -5.55 1.52 1.56
N ALA A 87 -6.00 2.24 2.58
CA ALA A 87 -5.98 3.70 2.63
C ALA A 87 -5.08 4.15 3.78
N GLY A 88 -4.52 5.35 3.69
CA GLY A 88 -3.62 5.83 4.72
C GLY A 88 -3.32 7.30 4.66
N LEU A 89 -2.49 7.70 5.59
CA LEU A 89 -1.95 9.05 5.69
C LEU A 89 -0.43 9.00 5.52
N ARG A 90 0.08 10.02 4.88
CA ARG A 90 1.51 10.26 4.72
C ARG A 90 1.83 11.65 5.26
N PHE A 91 2.81 11.72 6.14
CA PHE A 91 3.33 12.95 6.71
C PHE A 91 4.74 13.21 6.21
N TYR A 92 5.04 14.44 5.84
CA TYR A 92 6.31 14.90 5.32
C TYR A 92 6.99 15.85 6.32
N PRO A 93 7.89 15.36 7.19
CA PRO A 93 8.71 16.21 8.06
C PRO A 93 9.64 17.13 7.27
N SER A 94 10.02 16.72 6.06
CA SER A 94 10.78 17.51 5.10
C SER A 94 10.28 17.24 3.67
N GLU A 95 10.73 18.00 2.68
CA GLU A 95 10.31 17.82 1.28
C GLU A 95 10.65 16.43 0.70
N SER A 96 11.71 15.82 1.21
CA SER A 96 12.22 14.54 0.71
C SER A 96 11.86 13.34 1.59
N PHE A 97 11.69 13.53 2.89
CA PHE A 97 11.42 12.44 3.83
C PHE A 97 9.93 12.35 4.16
N PHE A 98 9.43 11.14 4.26
CA PHE A 98 8.04 10.89 4.71
C PHE A 98 7.94 9.72 5.67
N VAL A 99 6.90 9.77 6.50
CA VAL A 99 6.38 8.64 7.26
C VAL A 99 4.95 8.36 6.83
N ALA A 100 4.54 7.10 6.84
CA ALA A 100 3.22 6.70 6.36
C ALA A 100 2.62 5.64 7.27
N GLY A 101 1.32 5.76 7.52
CA GLY A 101 0.50 4.74 8.14
C GLY A 101 -0.67 4.39 7.25
N LYS A 102 -0.97 3.10 7.08
CA LYS A 102 -2.06 2.62 6.21
C LYS A 102 -2.84 1.52 6.91
N ILE A 103 -4.13 1.44 6.61
CA ILE A 103 -5.04 0.39 7.06
C ILE A 103 -5.96 -0.03 5.92
N GLY A 104 -6.40 -1.28 5.92
CA GLY A 104 -7.30 -1.79 4.90
C GLY A 104 -7.51 -3.29 5.00
N ALA A 105 -7.66 -3.92 3.85
CA ALA A 105 -7.82 -5.36 3.71
C ALA A 105 -6.65 -5.98 2.94
N GLY A 106 -6.30 -7.21 3.28
CA GLY A 106 -5.40 -8.07 2.52
C GLY A 106 -6.11 -9.37 2.16
N ILE A 107 -6.08 -9.74 0.90
CA ILE A 107 -6.60 -11.03 0.44
C ILE A 107 -5.39 -11.94 0.23
N ILE A 108 -5.30 -13.00 1.04
CA ILE A 108 -4.25 -14.02 0.92
C ILE A 108 -4.88 -15.25 0.27
N SER A 109 -4.28 -15.70 -0.83
CA SER A 109 -4.75 -16.88 -1.58
C SER A 109 -3.65 -17.91 -1.69
N ASN A 110 -4.00 -19.18 -1.44
CA ASN A 110 -3.13 -20.34 -1.59
C ASN A 110 -3.97 -21.53 -2.05
N ASP A 111 -3.51 -22.24 -3.09
CA ASP A 111 -4.09 -23.51 -3.59
C ASP A 111 -5.62 -23.51 -3.71
N GLY A 112 -6.20 -22.46 -4.30
CA GLY A 112 -7.64 -22.35 -4.52
C GLY A 112 -8.47 -21.88 -3.32
N SER A 113 -7.86 -21.69 -2.16
CA SER A 113 -8.48 -21.09 -0.98
C SER A 113 -8.04 -19.65 -0.81
N SER A 114 -8.96 -18.78 -0.38
CA SER A 114 -8.63 -17.39 -0.09
C SER A 114 -9.18 -16.95 1.26
N VAL A 115 -8.43 -16.07 1.92
CA VAL A 115 -8.80 -15.50 3.20
C VAL A 115 -8.61 -13.99 3.15
N THR A 116 -9.64 -13.25 3.58
CA THR A 116 -9.54 -11.80 3.75
C THR A 116 -9.10 -11.50 5.18
N THR A 117 -8.09 -10.66 5.30
CA THR A 117 -7.45 -10.23 6.55
C THR A 117 -7.57 -8.71 6.71
N THR A 118 -7.44 -8.20 7.92
CA THR A 118 -7.16 -6.77 8.15
C THR A 118 -5.69 -6.53 7.86
N ALA A 119 -5.41 -5.55 7.01
CA ALA A 119 -4.07 -5.13 6.65
C ALA A 119 -3.74 -3.79 7.31
N TYR A 120 -2.59 -3.69 7.94
CA TYR A 120 -2.05 -2.42 8.43
C TYR A 120 -0.56 -2.34 8.11
N SER A 121 -0.10 -1.11 7.92
CA SER A 121 1.26 -0.83 7.50
C SER A 121 1.75 0.44 8.16
N PHE A 122 3.00 0.41 8.59
CA PHE A 122 3.73 1.59 8.99
C PHE A 122 5.07 1.61 8.26
N GLY A 123 5.43 2.77 7.71
CA GLY A 123 6.63 2.89 6.91
C GLY A 123 7.18 4.30 6.86
N LEU A 124 8.36 4.38 6.31
CA LEU A 124 9.06 5.63 6.05
C LEU A 124 9.76 5.55 4.70
N GLY A 125 10.11 6.69 4.13
CA GLY A 125 10.81 6.69 2.86
C GLY A 125 11.37 8.05 2.49
N TYR A 126 12.10 8.03 1.38
CA TYR A 126 12.83 9.16 0.87
C TYR A 126 12.51 9.37 -0.62
N LYS A 127 12.20 10.60 -1.00
CA LYS A 127 12.04 11.02 -2.39
C LYS A 127 13.38 11.55 -2.90
N PHE A 128 13.93 10.90 -3.90
CA PHE A 128 15.17 11.35 -4.54
C PHE A 128 14.93 12.55 -5.44
N ASP A 129 13.78 12.58 -6.12
CA ASP A 129 13.34 13.67 -6.96
C ASP A 129 11.79 13.76 -6.98
N LYS A 130 11.24 14.46 -7.99
CA LYS A 130 9.78 14.59 -8.16
C LYS A 130 9.09 13.28 -8.57
N LYS A 131 9.83 12.30 -9.06
CA LYS A 131 9.30 11.06 -9.66
C LYS A 131 9.68 9.80 -8.92
N LEU A 132 10.85 9.75 -8.30
CA LEU A 132 11.40 8.53 -7.72
C LEU A 132 11.42 8.59 -6.20
N GLU A 133 10.92 7.54 -5.55
CA GLU A 133 11.01 7.37 -4.09
C GLU A 133 11.41 5.94 -3.72
N LEU A 134 12.10 5.81 -2.61
CA LEU A 134 12.41 4.55 -1.95
C LEU A 134 11.77 4.57 -0.57
N GLY A 135 11.08 3.50 -0.19
CA GLY A 135 10.46 3.37 1.12
C GLY A 135 10.68 2.00 1.72
N GLY A 136 10.70 1.97 3.05
CA GLY A 136 10.64 0.75 3.83
C GLY A 136 9.39 0.73 4.68
N SER A 137 8.74 -0.42 4.82
CA SER A 137 7.56 -0.57 5.66
C SER A 137 7.53 -1.92 6.37
N TYR A 138 6.84 -1.94 7.51
CA TYR A 138 6.35 -3.16 8.13
C TYR A 138 4.87 -3.29 7.82
N ASP A 139 4.51 -4.35 7.11
CA ASP A 139 3.15 -4.66 6.71
C ASP A 139 2.67 -5.89 7.48
N ALA A 140 1.54 -5.78 8.16
CA ALA A 140 0.95 -6.86 8.94
C ALA A 140 -0.47 -7.18 8.45
N TYR A 141 -0.80 -8.46 8.48
CA TYR A 141 -2.08 -9.02 8.02
C TYR A 141 -2.63 -9.90 9.12
N SER A 142 -3.80 -9.56 9.66
CA SER A 142 -4.38 -10.20 10.84
C SER A 142 -5.80 -10.68 10.60
N LYS A 143 -6.10 -11.93 11.00
CA LYS A 143 -7.46 -12.47 11.08
C LYS A 143 -7.58 -13.46 12.25
N TYR A 144 -7.01 -14.65 12.13
CA TYR A 144 -6.94 -15.68 13.19
C TYR A 144 -5.54 -15.76 13.81
N GLY A 145 -4.61 -15.01 13.26
CA GLY A 145 -3.23 -14.81 13.66
C GLY A 145 -2.70 -13.62 12.87
N THR A 146 -1.53 -13.15 13.20
CA THR A 146 -0.89 -12.05 12.48
C THR A 146 0.32 -12.58 11.73
N VAL A 147 0.41 -12.24 10.46
CA VAL A 147 1.61 -12.43 9.64
C VAL A 147 2.21 -11.08 9.30
N GLY A 148 3.53 -10.98 9.25
CA GLY A 148 4.24 -9.73 9.05
C GLY A 148 5.33 -9.82 7.99
N LEU A 149 5.47 -8.75 7.21
CA LEU A 149 6.49 -8.57 6.18
C LEU A 149 7.21 -7.25 6.40
N ILE A 150 8.54 -7.25 6.28
CA ILE A 150 9.33 -6.04 6.08
C ILE A 150 9.47 -5.86 4.57
N ASN A 151 8.96 -4.74 4.05
CA ASN A 151 8.97 -4.43 2.63
C ASN A 151 9.93 -3.29 2.31
N LEU A 152 10.67 -3.45 1.23
CA LEU A 152 11.37 -2.39 0.52
C LEU A 152 10.61 -2.09 -0.77
N ARG A 153 10.29 -0.81 -1.01
CA ARG A 153 9.49 -0.35 -2.14
C ARG A 153 10.22 0.72 -2.93
N LEU A 154 10.37 0.50 -4.23
CA LEU A 154 10.80 1.52 -5.19
C LEU A 154 9.57 2.03 -5.94
N GLY A 155 9.25 3.31 -5.81
CA GLY A 155 8.08 3.94 -6.38
C GLY A 155 8.42 4.97 -7.45
N TYR A 156 7.62 5.01 -8.52
CA TYR A 156 7.74 5.98 -9.61
C TYR A 156 6.42 6.71 -9.84
N PHE A 157 6.42 8.04 -9.73
CA PHE A 157 5.27 8.89 -10.04
C PHE A 157 5.14 9.10 -11.55
N PHE A 158 3.94 8.89 -12.07
CA PHE A 158 3.65 9.02 -13.51
C PHE A 158 3.42 10.48 -13.93
N ASN A 159 3.02 11.35 -12.99
CA ASN A 159 2.65 12.76 -13.20
C ASN A 159 3.23 13.68 -12.14
#